data_72f8f260cad4fa47ef428cbce49b7751
#
_entry.id   72f8f260cad4fa47ef428cbce49b7751
#
_cell.length_a   1.000
_cell.length_b   1.000
_cell.length_c   1.000
_cell.angle_alpha   90.00
_cell.angle_beta   90.00
_cell.angle_gamma   90.00
#
_symmetry.space_group_name_H-M   'P 1'
#
loop_
_entity.id
_entity.type
_entity.pdbx_description
1 polymer ?
#
loop_
_entity_poly.entity_id
_entity_poly.type
_entity_poly.pdbx_seq_one_letter_code
_entity_poly.pdbx_strand_id
1 'polypeptide(L)'
;MNRIALIEDHSRLADLVRQALGNAGIETDVFHAMEPAWLALRDITYGVVVIDRGLPDGDGLHLVKRLRAAGRPTPCLMLTARDALHDRIEGLDSGADDYLTKPFPMEELVARVRALLRRPAQVQEFAPAHGDVQISPEHGHMVCAGTAVPLPATELQIMLCLARKAGQTVKRSTLEAAAWGLTEAVTPNALDVALHRLRRKLATAGSCMQIVNLR
;
A
#
# COMPACT_ATOMS: atom_id res chain seq x y z
N MET A 1 7.91 -4.40 -2.15
CA MET A 1 7.42 -3.34 -1.23
C MET A 1 6.96 -4.01 0.05
N ASN A 2 7.64 -3.74 1.20
CA ASN A 2 7.39 -4.46 2.46
C ASN A 2 6.46 -3.69 3.41
N ARG A 3 5.53 -2.89 2.87
CA ARG A 3 4.55 -2.14 3.65
C ARG A 3 3.17 -2.69 3.45
N ILE A 4 2.44 -2.91 4.54
CA ILE A 4 1.09 -3.45 4.54
C ILE A 4 0.11 -2.55 5.29
N ALA A 5 -1.17 -2.68 4.99
CA ALA A 5 -2.26 -2.14 5.81
C ALA A 5 -2.84 -3.25 6.69
N LEU A 6 -3.01 -3.00 7.98
CA LEU A 6 -3.71 -3.85 8.92
C LEU A 6 -4.99 -3.15 9.37
N ILE A 7 -6.13 -3.79 9.19
CA ILE A 7 -7.43 -3.29 9.62
C ILE A 7 -7.95 -4.24 10.69
N GLU A 8 -7.88 -3.79 11.95
CA GLU A 8 -8.21 -4.56 13.15
C GLU A 8 -8.67 -3.58 14.25
N ASP A 9 -9.88 -3.74 14.75
CA ASP A 9 -10.48 -2.84 15.75
C ASP A 9 -9.95 -3.10 17.17
N HIS A 10 -9.54 -4.34 17.45
CA HIS A 10 -8.99 -4.72 18.74
C HIS A 10 -7.53 -4.26 18.86
N SER A 11 -7.31 -3.10 19.51
CA SER A 11 -6.00 -2.42 19.59
C SER A 11 -4.86 -3.31 20.08
N ARG A 12 -5.11 -4.17 21.10
CA ARG A 12 -4.09 -5.08 21.63
C ARG A 12 -3.64 -6.10 20.60
N LEU A 13 -4.57 -6.66 19.81
CA LEU A 13 -4.24 -7.60 18.74
C LEU A 13 -3.50 -6.90 17.61
N ALA A 14 -3.96 -5.70 17.24
CA ALA A 14 -3.31 -4.88 16.22
C ALA A 14 -1.85 -4.57 16.58
N ASP A 15 -1.56 -4.21 17.86
CA ASP A 15 -0.21 -3.97 18.33
C ASP A 15 0.68 -5.22 18.30
N LEU A 16 0.15 -6.39 18.70
CA LEU A 16 0.89 -7.66 18.64
C LEU A 16 1.22 -8.04 17.19
N VAL A 17 0.26 -7.88 16.27
CA VAL A 17 0.47 -8.15 14.85
C VAL A 17 1.50 -7.18 14.27
N ARG A 18 1.37 -5.89 14.55
CA ARG A 18 2.33 -4.86 14.11
C ARG A 18 3.74 -5.15 14.60
N GLN A 19 3.88 -5.54 15.88
CA GLN A 19 5.19 -5.90 16.45
C GLN A 19 5.79 -7.15 15.77
N ALA A 20 4.98 -8.20 15.56
CA ALA A 20 5.45 -9.43 14.91
C ALA A 20 5.88 -9.18 13.46
N LEU A 21 5.13 -8.37 12.72
CA LEU A 21 5.47 -7.97 11.35
C LEU A 21 6.72 -7.06 11.32
N GLY A 22 6.84 -6.11 12.26
CA GLY A 22 8.01 -5.25 12.41
C GLY A 22 9.28 -6.04 12.65
N ASN A 23 9.24 -7.05 13.54
CA ASN A 23 10.35 -7.99 13.78
C ASN A 23 10.73 -8.79 12.52
N ALA A 24 9.79 -8.93 11.60
CA ALA A 24 9.99 -9.61 10.31
C ALA A 24 10.44 -8.67 9.17
N GLY A 25 10.66 -7.36 9.46
CA GLY A 25 11.05 -6.33 8.50
C GLY A 25 9.90 -5.84 7.61
N ILE A 26 8.65 -5.94 8.09
CA ILE A 26 7.45 -5.53 7.38
C ILE A 26 6.85 -4.31 8.07
N GLU A 27 6.81 -3.17 7.38
CA GLU A 27 6.17 -1.95 7.86
C GLU A 27 4.65 -2.11 7.83
N THR A 28 3.97 -1.63 8.88
CA THR A 28 2.53 -1.84 9.06
C THR A 28 1.83 -0.55 9.46
N ASP A 29 0.90 -0.08 8.63
CA ASP A 29 -0.05 0.96 8.99
C ASP A 29 -1.31 0.30 9.56
N VAL A 30 -1.70 0.74 10.75
CA VAL A 30 -2.86 0.18 11.49
C VAL A 30 -4.07 1.09 11.34
N PHE A 31 -5.22 0.49 11.04
CA PHE A 31 -6.53 1.13 10.98
C PHE A 31 -7.50 0.34 11.87
N HIS A 32 -8.36 1.03 12.59
CA HIS A 32 -9.34 0.42 13.50
C HIS A 32 -10.76 0.35 12.91
N ALA A 33 -10.92 0.77 11.63
CA ALA A 33 -12.19 0.73 10.91
C ALA A 33 -11.94 0.75 9.39
N MET A 34 -12.95 0.34 8.61
CA MET A 34 -12.84 0.24 7.15
C MET A 34 -12.71 1.60 6.45
N GLU A 35 -13.48 2.62 6.88
CA GLU A 35 -13.46 3.90 6.15
C GLU A 35 -12.12 4.64 6.22
N PRO A 36 -11.43 4.79 7.37
CA PRO A 36 -10.08 5.31 7.41
C PRO A 36 -9.09 4.50 6.54
N ALA A 37 -9.21 3.16 6.59
CA ALA A 37 -8.38 2.28 5.76
C ALA A 37 -8.65 2.51 4.27
N TRP A 38 -9.92 2.60 3.86
CA TRP A 38 -10.29 2.85 2.47
C TRP A 38 -9.73 4.17 1.94
N LEU A 39 -9.78 5.24 2.73
CA LEU A 39 -9.20 6.53 2.36
C LEU A 39 -7.69 6.42 2.13
N ALA A 40 -6.98 5.71 3.02
CA ALA A 40 -5.53 5.48 2.87
C ALA A 40 -5.23 4.58 1.65
N LEU A 41 -5.98 3.49 1.47
CA LEU A 41 -5.82 2.57 0.35
C LEU A 41 -6.04 3.23 -1.03
N ARG A 42 -6.80 4.31 -1.11
CA ARG A 42 -6.97 5.08 -2.35
C ARG A 42 -5.70 5.81 -2.76
N ASP A 43 -4.95 6.29 -1.80
CA ASP A 43 -3.82 7.20 -2.02
C ASP A 43 -2.47 6.50 -1.89
N ILE A 44 -2.38 5.47 -1.04
CA ILE A 44 -1.16 4.71 -0.73
C ILE A 44 -1.26 3.31 -1.35
N THR A 45 -0.13 2.81 -1.86
CA THR A 45 0.00 1.42 -2.30
C THR A 45 0.57 0.58 -1.18
N TYR A 46 -0.13 -0.47 -0.85
CA TYR A 46 0.32 -1.49 0.09
C TYR A 46 0.62 -2.79 -0.66
N GLY A 47 1.61 -3.53 -0.18
CA GLY A 47 1.96 -4.85 -0.72
C GLY A 47 0.93 -5.93 -0.38
N VAL A 48 0.30 -5.80 0.80
CA VAL A 48 -0.77 -6.70 1.29
C VAL A 48 -1.71 -5.87 2.16
N VAL A 49 -2.98 -6.24 2.19
CA VAL A 49 -3.98 -5.74 3.15
C VAL A 49 -4.40 -6.90 4.05
N VAL A 50 -4.21 -6.77 5.36
CA VAL A 50 -4.69 -7.72 6.37
C VAL A 50 -5.95 -7.13 6.98
N ILE A 51 -7.07 -7.86 6.94
CA ILE A 51 -8.39 -7.31 7.27
C ILE A 51 -9.10 -8.24 8.25
N ASP A 52 -9.49 -7.72 9.41
CA ASP A 52 -10.45 -8.42 10.26
C ASP A 52 -11.83 -8.40 9.61
N ARG A 53 -12.54 -9.50 9.72
CA ARG A 53 -13.92 -9.60 9.25
C ARG A 53 -14.87 -8.77 10.09
N GLY A 54 -14.74 -8.84 11.43
CA GLY A 54 -15.63 -8.19 12.38
C GLY A 54 -15.18 -6.78 12.73
N LEU A 55 -15.43 -5.79 11.89
CA LEU A 55 -15.06 -4.40 12.14
C LEU A 55 -16.27 -3.59 12.66
N PRO A 56 -16.05 -2.49 13.40
CA PRO A 56 -17.12 -1.72 14.01
C PRO A 56 -18.05 -1.04 12.98
N ASP A 57 -17.53 -0.78 11.77
CA ASP A 57 -18.24 -0.15 10.66
C ASP A 57 -18.72 -1.16 9.59
N GLY A 58 -18.64 -2.47 9.87
CA GLY A 58 -19.25 -3.52 9.05
C GLY A 58 -18.36 -4.74 8.80
N ASP A 59 -18.77 -5.60 7.85
CA ASP A 59 -18.00 -6.79 7.46
C ASP A 59 -16.80 -6.41 6.58
N GLY A 60 -15.59 -6.81 7.03
CA GLY A 60 -14.33 -6.56 6.31
C GLY A 60 -14.32 -7.07 4.86
N LEU A 61 -15.16 -8.06 4.52
CA LEU A 61 -15.35 -8.51 3.13
C LEU A 61 -15.86 -7.39 2.22
N HIS A 62 -16.59 -6.42 2.74
CA HIS A 62 -17.04 -5.27 1.94
C HIS A 62 -15.86 -4.42 1.48
N LEU A 63 -14.80 -4.30 2.30
CA LEU A 63 -13.58 -3.58 1.89
C LEU A 63 -12.87 -4.30 0.76
N VAL A 64 -12.78 -5.65 0.81
CA VAL A 64 -12.21 -6.44 -0.28
C VAL A 64 -12.99 -6.23 -1.58
N LYS A 65 -14.33 -6.33 -1.52
CA LYS A 65 -15.20 -6.10 -2.69
C LYS A 65 -15.01 -4.68 -3.25
N ARG A 66 -14.91 -3.65 -2.39
CA ARG A 66 -14.63 -2.26 -2.82
C ARG A 66 -13.27 -2.13 -3.50
N LEU A 67 -12.23 -2.80 -2.99
CA LEU A 67 -10.90 -2.82 -3.61
C LEU A 67 -10.97 -3.44 -5.01
N ARG A 68 -11.62 -4.59 -5.15
CA ARG A 68 -11.77 -5.27 -6.46
C ARG A 68 -12.60 -4.45 -7.45
N ALA A 69 -13.72 -3.87 -7.00
CA ALA A 69 -14.54 -2.98 -7.82
C ALA A 69 -13.79 -1.72 -8.28
N ALA A 70 -12.83 -1.25 -7.48
CA ALA A 70 -11.94 -0.14 -7.84
C ALA A 70 -10.74 -0.58 -8.71
N GLY A 71 -10.70 -1.83 -9.19
CA GLY A 71 -9.61 -2.37 -10.01
C GLY A 71 -8.28 -2.52 -9.25
N ARG A 72 -8.32 -2.64 -7.91
CA ARG A 72 -7.12 -2.78 -7.10
C ARG A 72 -6.83 -4.25 -6.82
N PRO A 73 -5.73 -4.81 -7.36
CA PRO A 73 -5.36 -6.21 -7.21
C PRO A 73 -4.58 -6.51 -5.92
N THR A 74 -4.42 -5.53 -5.04
CA THR A 74 -3.64 -5.69 -3.80
C THR A 74 -4.08 -6.96 -3.07
N PRO A 75 -3.14 -7.89 -2.76
CA PRO A 75 -3.46 -9.11 -2.06
C PRO A 75 -4.09 -8.84 -0.70
N CYS A 76 -5.17 -9.57 -0.38
CA CYS A 76 -5.94 -9.44 0.85
C CYS A 76 -5.90 -10.73 1.67
N LEU A 77 -5.42 -10.64 2.92
CA LEU A 77 -5.51 -11.70 3.93
C LEU A 77 -6.65 -11.37 4.89
N MET A 78 -7.66 -12.24 4.93
CA MET A 78 -8.78 -12.09 5.87
C MET A 78 -8.50 -12.79 7.20
N LEU A 79 -8.70 -12.08 8.30
CA LEU A 79 -8.75 -12.67 9.64
C LEU A 79 -10.20 -12.97 9.98
N THR A 80 -10.52 -14.21 10.37
CA THR A 80 -11.91 -14.65 10.56
C THR A 80 -12.07 -15.53 11.80
N ALA A 81 -13.25 -15.52 12.42
CA ALA A 81 -13.56 -16.43 13.53
C ALA A 81 -13.69 -17.90 13.03
N ARG A 82 -13.49 -18.85 13.95
CA ARG A 82 -13.43 -20.29 13.66
C ARG A 82 -14.71 -20.88 13.07
N ASP A 83 -15.86 -20.27 13.35
CA ASP A 83 -17.17 -20.77 12.95
C ASP A 83 -17.57 -20.41 11.51
N ALA A 84 -16.74 -19.61 10.85
CA ALA A 84 -16.96 -19.14 9.47
C ALA A 84 -16.47 -20.15 8.40
N LEU A 85 -16.40 -21.45 8.70
CA LEU A 85 -16.02 -22.49 7.71
C LEU A 85 -16.98 -22.56 6.52
N HIS A 86 -18.28 -22.24 6.72
CA HIS A 86 -19.26 -22.09 5.64
C HIS A 86 -18.99 -20.88 4.76
N ASP A 87 -18.40 -19.83 5.34
CA ASP A 87 -18.09 -18.59 4.65
C ASP A 87 -16.84 -18.67 3.73
N ARG A 88 -16.07 -19.78 3.81
CA ARG A 88 -14.93 -19.99 2.89
C ARG A 88 -15.38 -20.16 1.45
N ILE A 89 -16.56 -20.70 1.20
CA ILE A 89 -17.11 -20.85 -0.15
C ILE A 89 -17.61 -19.50 -0.67
N GLU A 90 -18.34 -18.74 0.14
CA GLU A 90 -18.72 -17.34 -0.20
C GLU A 90 -17.51 -16.40 -0.24
N GLY A 91 -16.48 -16.69 0.56
CA GLY A 91 -15.26 -15.88 0.64
C GLY A 91 -14.34 -16.04 -0.57
N LEU A 92 -14.28 -17.20 -1.22
CA LEU A 92 -13.54 -17.39 -2.48
C LEU A 92 -14.15 -16.56 -3.61
N ASP A 93 -15.48 -16.40 -3.62
CA ASP A 93 -16.17 -15.49 -4.56
C ASP A 93 -16.02 -14.02 -4.21
N SER A 94 -15.59 -13.67 -2.98
CA SER A 94 -15.43 -12.28 -2.53
C SER A 94 -14.14 -11.61 -2.99
N GLY A 95 -13.18 -12.36 -3.57
CA GLY A 95 -11.93 -11.83 -4.11
C GLY A 95 -10.79 -11.68 -3.07
N ALA A 96 -10.90 -12.24 -1.87
CA ALA A 96 -9.78 -12.37 -0.93
C ALA A 96 -8.78 -13.43 -1.42
N ASP A 97 -7.49 -13.23 -1.14
CA ASP A 97 -6.41 -14.10 -1.62
C ASP A 97 -6.04 -15.21 -0.63
N ASP A 98 -6.26 -14.99 0.67
CA ASP A 98 -6.01 -15.97 1.73
C ASP A 98 -6.86 -15.67 2.97
N TYR A 99 -6.98 -16.69 3.86
CA TYR A 99 -7.77 -16.63 5.09
C TYR A 99 -6.96 -17.20 6.25
N LEU A 100 -7.07 -16.55 7.43
CA LEU A 100 -6.46 -17.01 8.67
C LEU A 100 -7.50 -16.99 9.78
N THR A 101 -7.75 -18.16 10.39
CA THR A 101 -8.77 -18.31 11.45
C THR A 101 -8.23 -17.91 12.82
N LYS A 102 -8.98 -17.07 13.55
CA LYS A 102 -8.71 -16.72 14.95
C LYS A 102 -9.15 -17.89 15.88
N PRO A 103 -8.35 -18.27 16.92
CA PRO A 103 -7.02 -17.76 17.25
C PRO A 103 -5.92 -18.34 16.34
N PHE A 104 -4.89 -17.57 16.06
CA PHE A 104 -3.76 -17.96 15.21
C PHE A 104 -2.41 -17.68 15.88
N PRO A 105 -1.37 -18.49 15.56
CA PRO A 105 0.01 -18.17 15.91
C PRO A 105 0.51 -16.96 15.09
N MET A 106 1.29 -16.05 15.71
CA MET A 106 1.85 -14.89 15.00
C MET A 106 2.80 -15.28 13.86
N GLU A 107 3.51 -16.39 14.04
CA GLU A 107 4.41 -16.97 13.03
C GLU A 107 3.64 -17.37 11.76
N GLU A 108 2.43 -17.91 11.90
CA GLU A 108 1.59 -18.25 10.76
C GLU A 108 1.14 -17.01 10.00
N LEU A 109 0.68 -15.98 10.72
CA LEU A 109 0.30 -14.70 10.11
C LEU A 109 1.48 -14.10 9.33
N VAL A 110 2.67 -14.02 9.94
CA VAL A 110 3.88 -13.52 9.28
C VAL A 110 4.24 -14.35 8.04
N ALA A 111 4.14 -15.69 8.13
CA ALA A 111 4.44 -16.57 7.00
C ALA A 111 3.48 -16.33 5.82
N ARG A 112 2.17 -16.18 6.09
CA ARG A 112 1.12 -15.90 5.08
C ARG A 112 1.31 -14.52 4.45
N VAL A 113 1.55 -13.48 5.25
CA VAL A 113 1.84 -12.13 4.74
C VAL A 113 3.08 -12.15 3.84
N ARG A 114 4.16 -12.84 4.25
CA ARG A 114 5.35 -13.00 3.40
C ARG A 114 5.05 -13.77 2.11
N ALA A 115 4.17 -14.76 2.15
CA ALA A 115 3.77 -15.51 0.96
C ALA A 115 3.00 -14.62 -0.03
N LEU A 116 2.09 -13.77 0.48
CA LEU A 116 1.35 -12.82 -0.33
C LEU A 116 2.24 -11.70 -0.90
N LEU A 117 3.21 -11.22 -0.11
CA LEU A 117 4.20 -10.24 -0.57
C LEU A 117 5.11 -10.79 -1.69
N ARG A 118 5.36 -12.14 -1.71
CA ARG A 118 6.16 -12.79 -2.76
C ARG A 118 5.38 -13.08 -4.03
N ARG A 119 4.03 -13.10 -3.99
CA ARG A 119 3.25 -13.26 -5.22
C ARG A 119 3.62 -12.11 -6.15
N PRO A 120 4.16 -12.39 -7.36
CA PRO A 120 4.20 -11.36 -8.37
C PRO A 120 2.76 -10.88 -8.52
N ALA A 121 2.54 -9.59 -8.49
CA ALA A 121 1.26 -9.03 -8.84
C ALA A 121 0.97 -9.46 -10.29
N GLN A 122 0.35 -10.64 -10.46
CA GLN A 122 -0.13 -11.13 -11.74
C GLN A 122 -1.43 -10.41 -12.09
N VAL A 123 -1.34 -9.13 -12.20
CA VAL A 123 -1.99 -8.31 -13.21
C VAL A 123 -0.89 -7.32 -13.57
N GLN A 124 -0.52 -7.24 -14.81
CA GLN A 124 0.18 -6.07 -15.33
C GLN A 124 -0.70 -4.85 -14.96
N GLU A 125 -0.55 -4.33 -13.74
CA GLU A 125 -0.81 -2.92 -13.58
C GLU A 125 0.16 -2.29 -14.59
N PHE A 126 -0.41 -1.70 -15.62
CA PHE A 126 0.34 -0.81 -16.50
C PHE A 126 1.22 0.02 -15.57
N ALA A 127 2.53 -0.14 -15.70
CA ALA A 127 3.49 0.64 -14.90
C ALA A 127 2.98 2.08 -14.93
N PRO A 128 2.72 2.71 -13.76
CA PRO A 128 2.13 4.04 -13.76
C PRO A 128 2.96 4.91 -14.68
N ALA A 129 2.37 5.26 -15.82
CA ALA A 129 3.03 6.03 -16.87
C ALA A 129 2.31 7.36 -17.02
N HIS A 130 3.05 8.44 -17.08
CA HIS A 130 2.52 9.74 -17.44
C HIS A 130 3.56 10.51 -18.24
N GLY A 131 3.16 10.97 -19.42
CA GLY A 131 4.09 11.56 -20.37
C GLY A 131 5.18 10.59 -20.78
N ASP A 132 6.43 10.96 -20.60
CA ASP A 132 7.63 10.16 -20.89
C ASP A 132 8.18 9.41 -19.66
N VAL A 133 7.46 9.45 -18.52
CA VAL A 133 7.85 8.79 -17.27
C VAL A 133 7.07 7.50 -17.10
N GLN A 134 7.77 6.40 -16.91
CA GLN A 134 7.24 5.07 -16.58
C GLN A 134 7.91 4.57 -15.31
N ILE A 135 7.11 4.09 -14.33
CA ILE A 135 7.63 3.69 -13.02
C ILE A 135 7.54 2.17 -12.89
N SER A 136 8.65 1.52 -12.53
CA SER A 136 8.73 0.10 -12.22
C SER A 136 8.87 -0.12 -10.70
N PRO A 137 7.76 -0.33 -9.99
CA PRO A 137 7.80 -0.46 -8.53
C PRO A 137 8.61 -1.64 -8.04
N GLU A 138 8.54 -2.77 -8.75
CA GLU A 138 9.25 -4.00 -8.43
C GLU A 138 10.77 -3.88 -8.56
N HIS A 139 11.25 -3.02 -9.47
CA HIS A 139 12.67 -2.82 -9.72
C HIS A 139 13.24 -1.57 -9.05
N GLY A 140 12.39 -0.77 -8.39
CA GLY A 140 12.81 0.42 -7.67
C GLY A 140 13.38 1.52 -8.57
N HIS A 141 12.92 1.64 -9.81
CA HIS A 141 13.37 2.68 -10.74
C HIS A 141 12.21 3.30 -11.54
N MET A 142 12.47 4.45 -12.14
CA MET A 142 11.65 5.03 -13.21
C MET A 142 12.44 5.05 -14.52
N VAL A 143 11.75 4.97 -15.64
CA VAL A 143 12.30 5.21 -16.97
C VAL A 143 11.77 6.57 -17.43
N CYS A 144 12.68 7.48 -17.80
CA CYS A 144 12.36 8.80 -18.31
C CYS A 144 13.10 8.99 -19.63
N ALA A 145 12.40 9.34 -20.70
CA ALA A 145 13.00 9.53 -22.02
C ALA A 145 13.94 8.38 -22.43
N GLY A 146 13.59 7.13 -22.08
CA GLY A 146 14.38 5.93 -22.36
C GLY A 146 15.55 5.66 -21.39
N THR A 147 15.79 6.54 -20.40
CA THR A 147 16.85 6.37 -19.39
C THR A 147 16.30 5.82 -18.08
N ALA A 148 16.87 4.71 -17.58
CA ALA A 148 16.51 4.15 -16.28
C ALA A 148 17.16 4.94 -15.14
N VAL A 149 16.35 5.42 -14.19
CA VAL A 149 16.78 6.24 -13.04
C VAL A 149 16.38 5.55 -11.74
N PRO A 150 17.32 5.12 -10.89
CA PRO A 150 17.00 4.44 -9.64
C PRO A 150 16.33 5.39 -8.65
N LEU A 151 15.30 4.86 -7.96
CA LEU A 151 14.54 5.57 -6.94
C LEU A 151 14.67 4.86 -5.59
N PRO A 152 15.20 5.50 -4.54
CA PRO A 152 15.04 5.06 -3.16
C PRO A 152 13.56 4.86 -2.82
N ALA A 153 13.25 4.00 -1.84
CA ALA A 153 11.87 3.63 -1.49
C ALA A 153 10.95 4.84 -1.29
N THR A 154 11.39 5.84 -0.54
CA THR A 154 10.65 7.08 -0.28
C THR A 154 10.33 7.85 -1.57
N GLU A 155 11.33 8.02 -2.45
CA GLU A 155 11.17 8.72 -3.73
C GLU A 155 10.24 7.93 -4.67
N LEU A 156 10.33 6.60 -4.65
CA LEU A 156 9.47 5.71 -5.42
C LEU A 156 7.99 5.87 -5.01
N GLN A 157 7.71 5.92 -3.70
CA GLN A 157 6.33 6.09 -3.22
C GLN A 157 5.75 7.46 -3.60
N ILE A 158 6.55 8.52 -3.50
CA ILE A 158 6.15 9.86 -3.93
C ILE A 158 5.84 9.85 -5.43
N MET A 159 6.72 9.29 -6.27
CA MET A 159 6.51 9.23 -7.72
C MET A 159 5.28 8.39 -8.09
N LEU A 160 5.04 7.25 -7.42
CA LEU A 160 3.84 6.45 -7.63
C LEU A 160 2.56 7.23 -7.29
N CYS A 161 2.58 7.97 -6.17
CA CYS A 161 1.45 8.80 -5.76
C CYS A 161 1.17 9.92 -6.78
N LEU A 162 2.23 10.59 -7.26
CA LEU A 162 2.13 11.65 -8.27
C LEU A 162 1.66 11.12 -9.63
N ALA A 163 2.23 10.00 -10.10
CA ALA A 163 1.87 9.41 -11.40
C ALA A 163 0.42 8.93 -11.45
N ARG A 164 -0.12 8.37 -10.35
CA ARG A 164 -1.54 7.97 -10.26
C ARG A 164 -2.50 9.15 -10.30
N LYS A 165 -2.07 10.31 -9.86
CA LYS A 165 -2.85 11.55 -9.82
C LYS A 165 -2.32 12.58 -10.83
N ALA A 166 -1.67 12.11 -11.88
CA ALA A 166 -1.05 12.97 -12.88
C ALA A 166 -2.07 13.98 -13.47
N GLY A 167 -1.64 15.23 -13.58
CA GLY A 167 -2.51 16.35 -13.97
C GLY A 167 -3.44 16.86 -12.85
N GLN A 168 -3.39 16.29 -11.66
CA GLN A 168 -4.17 16.74 -10.50
C GLN A 168 -3.26 17.27 -9.39
N THR A 169 -3.82 18.14 -8.56
CA THR A 169 -3.13 18.63 -7.36
C THR A 169 -3.12 17.56 -6.27
N VAL A 170 -1.94 17.24 -5.75
CA VAL A 170 -1.78 16.31 -4.63
C VAL A 170 -1.43 17.08 -3.36
N LYS A 171 -2.17 16.85 -2.27
CA LYS A 171 -1.90 17.48 -0.98
C LYS A 171 -0.55 17.02 -0.41
N ARG A 172 0.16 17.92 0.27
CA ARG A 172 1.42 17.63 0.95
C ARG A 172 1.30 16.44 1.91
N SER A 173 0.25 16.42 2.74
CA SER A 173 -0.03 15.33 3.69
C SER A 173 -0.22 13.96 3.01
N THR A 174 -0.78 13.92 1.80
CA THR A 174 -0.92 12.68 1.02
C THR A 174 0.45 12.16 0.57
N LEU A 175 1.36 13.04 0.14
CA LEU A 175 2.72 12.65 -0.25
C LEU A 175 3.54 12.20 0.96
N GLU A 176 3.41 12.87 2.10
CA GLU A 176 4.06 12.49 3.35
C GLU A 176 3.58 11.11 3.82
N ALA A 177 2.25 10.87 3.83
CA ALA A 177 1.68 9.58 4.18
C ALA A 177 2.13 8.47 3.21
N ALA A 178 2.20 8.74 1.91
CA ALA A 178 2.68 7.77 0.92
C ALA A 178 4.15 7.41 1.12
N ALA A 179 4.99 8.37 1.50
CA ALA A 179 6.43 8.22 1.62
C ALA A 179 6.88 7.58 2.94
N TRP A 180 6.25 7.99 4.08
CA TRP A 180 6.68 7.60 5.43
C TRP A 180 5.59 6.92 6.27
N GLY A 181 4.33 6.87 5.80
CA GLY A 181 3.22 6.34 6.53
C GLY A 181 2.46 7.37 7.35
N LEU A 182 1.42 6.88 8.04
CA LEU A 182 0.54 7.71 8.83
C LEU A 182 1.03 7.89 10.27
N THR A 183 1.96 7.05 10.73
CA THR A 183 2.40 6.97 12.14
C THR A 183 3.80 7.52 12.39
N GLU A 184 4.60 7.75 11.37
CA GLU A 184 5.95 8.29 11.55
C GLU A 184 5.96 9.82 11.62
N ALA A 185 6.65 10.34 12.63
CA ALA A 185 6.93 11.78 12.73
C ALA A 185 7.98 12.16 11.66
N VAL A 186 7.53 12.78 10.60
CA VAL A 186 8.40 13.25 9.50
C VAL A 186 9.01 14.59 9.85
N THR A 187 10.31 14.75 9.64
CA THR A 187 10.94 16.07 9.80
C THR A 187 10.33 17.08 8.81
N PRO A 188 10.09 18.34 9.21
CA PRO A 188 9.37 19.33 8.39
C PRO A 188 9.88 19.48 6.96
N ASN A 189 11.16 19.22 6.71
CA ASN A 189 11.81 19.43 5.40
C ASN A 189 12.02 18.12 4.61
N ALA A 190 11.68 16.93 5.15
CA ALA A 190 11.97 15.65 4.50
C ALA A 190 11.31 15.53 3.10
N LEU A 191 10.03 15.95 2.99
CA LEU A 191 9.33 15.95 1.72
C LEU A 191 9.94 16.93 0.72
N ASP A 192 10.35 18.12 1.15
CA ASP A 192 10.94 19.12 0.25
C ASP A 192 12.28 18.63 -0.32
N VAL A 193 13.09 17.97 0.50
CA VAL A 193 14.35 17.34 0.07
C VAL A 193 14.07 16.21 -0.94
N ALA A 194 13.09 15.35 -0.69
CA ALA A 194 12.72 14.28 -1.60
C ALA A 194 12.20 14.83 -2.94
N LEU A 195 11.30 15.82 -2.91
CA LEU A 195 10.80 16.48 -4.11
C LEU A 195 11.91 17.20 -4.90
N HIS A 196 12.86 17.82 -4.20
CA HIS A 196 14.02 18.45 -4.86
C HIS A 196 14.87 17.40 -5.59
N ARG A 197 15.16 16.27 -4.97
CA ARG A 197 15.90 15.15 -5.58
C ARG A 197 15.17 14.59 -6.80
N LEU A 198 13.86 14.38 -6.70
CA LEU A 198 13.04 13.92 -7.82
C LEU A 198 13.05 14.88 -8.99
N ARG A 199 12.88 16.19 -8.75
CA ARG A 199 12.99 17.22 -9.82
C ARG A 199 14.33 17.17 -10.52
N ARG A 200 15.41 17.04 -9.74
CA ARG A 200 16.77 16.94 -10.30
C ARG A 200 16.93 15.68 -11.15
N LYS A 201 16.40 14.53 -10.71
CA LYS A 201 16.43 13.27 -11.45
C LYS A 201 15.66 13.37 -12.77
N LEU A 202 14.45 13.92 -12.76
CA LEU A 202 13.66 14.18 -13.98
C LEU A 202 14.39 15.08 -14.97
N ALA A 203 14.94 16.20 -14.49
CA ALA A 203 15.69 17.13 -15.32
C ALA A 203 16.96 16.49 -15.90
N THR A 204 17.73 15.74 -15.10
CA THR A 204 18.95 15.05 -15.56
C THR A 204 18.65 13.97 -16.60
N ALA A 205 17.51 13.28 -16.48
CA ALA A 205 17.06 12.29 -17.44
C ALA A 205 16.44 12.89 -18.72
N GLY A 206 16.30 14.21 -18.79
CA GLY A 206 15.70 14.90 -19.95
C GLY A 206 14.19 14.72 -20.07
N SER A 207 13.49 14.42 -18.96
CA SER A 207 12.05 14.25 -18.96
C SER A 207 11.32 15.55 -19.29
N CYS A 208 10.25 15.47 -20.09
CA CYS A 208 9.33 16.57 -20.31
C CYS A 208 8.39 16.85 -19.13
N MET A 209 8.37 15.95 -18.13
CA MET A 209 7.52 16.07 -16.97
C MET A 209 8.15 16.90 -15.86
N GLN A 210 7.33 17.68 -15.16
CA GLN A 210 7.77 18.53 -14.06
C GLN A 210 6.88 18.38 -12.83
N ILE A 211 7.49 18.39 -11.65
CA ILE A 211 6.78 18.47 -10.37
C ILE A 211 6.75 19.95 -9.96
N VAL A 212 5.56 20.55 -10.00
CA VAL A 212 5.36 21.96 -9.64
C VAL A 212 4.69 22.10 -8.28
N ASN A 213 5.03 23.15 -7.51
CA ASN A 213 4.31 23.50 -6.30
C ASN A 213 3.23 24.51 -6.69
N LEU A 214 1.98 24.21 -6.35
CA LEU A 214 0.88 25.17 -6.42
C LEU A 214 0.73 25.84 -5.06
N ARG A 215 0.66 27.16 -5.04
CA ARG A 215 0.43 27.99 -3.85
C ARG A 215 -1.07 28.17 -3.63
#